data_fef6040cfcd340fb54a7eb4bedcb2098
#
_entry.id   fef6040cfcd340fb54a7eb4bedcb2098
#
_cell.length_a   1.000
_cell.length_b   1.000
_cell.length_c   1.000
_cell.angle_alpha   90.00
_cell.angle_beta   90.00
_cell.angle_gamma   90.00
#
_symmetry.space_group_name_H-M   'P 1'
#
loop_
_entity.id
_entity.type
_entity.pdbx_description
1 polymer ?
#
loop_
_entity_poly.entity_id
_entity_poly.type
_entity_poly.pdbx_seq_one_letter_code
_entity_poly.pdbx_strand_id
1 'polypeptide(L)'
;RHPFLSFMVWPLSLLDGWLMDMTGLNLVQFIVAVPLLFFAFYSFIFIFRIFRDIIKIRRFEAMVLSAMLFSFAYVMIAAVVPDHFCVSMFLLVFALYISGLKMQNGTRLSIWQTVLLFFVTAGVTLSNGVKIFIYALFTNGKKFFRIKYLLLAVLLPSALIWVFARWEYRTFVLPKEKARHEARLKKSAETRQKLF
;
A
#
# COMPACT_ATOMS: atom_id res chain seq x y z
N ARG A 1 -0.46 6.68 8.16
CA ARG A 1 0.72 5.94 8.61
C ARG A 1 0.91 4.69 7.76
N HIS A 2 2.15 4.30 7.53
CA HIS A 2 2.58 3.27 6.62
C HIS A 2 3.52 2.29 7.33
N PRO A 3 3.00 1.44 8.25
CA PRO A 3 3.84 0.68 9.19
C PRO A 3 4.81 -0.30 8.51
N PHE A 4 4.45 -0.85 7.34
CA PHE A 4 5.33 -1.78 6.61
C PHE A 4 6.13 -1.12 5.48
N LEU A 5 5.83 0.13 5.13
CA LEU A 5 6.51 0.77 4.00
C LEU A 5 8.02 0.92 4.25
N SER A 6 8.41 1.30 5.46
CA SER A 6 9.82 1.40 5.85
C SER A 6 10.57 0.08 5.68
N PHE A 7 9.93 -1.05 6.01
CA PHE A 7 10.51 -2.38 5.84
C PHE A 7 10.61 -2.81 4.37
N MET A 8 9.68 -2.36 3.52
CA MET A 8 9.75 -2.61 2.07
C MET A 8 10.84 -1.79 1.40
N VAL A 9 11.06 -0.56 1.85
CA VAL A 9 12.07 0.36 1.28
C VAL A 9 13.48 0.07 1.82
N TRP A 10 13.59 -0.47 3.02
CA TRP A 10 14.89 -0.72 3.66
C TRP A 10 15.85 -1.60 2.83
N PRO A 11 15.45 -2.74 2.22
CA PRO A 11 16.33 -3.51 1.35
C PRO A 11 16.83 -2.71 0.14
N LEU A 12 15.98 -1.82 -0.41
CA LEU A 12 16.35 -0.96 -1.53
C LEU A 12 17.41 0.08 -1.12
N SER A 13 17.30 0.61 0.10
CA SER A 13 18.30 1.56 0.63
C SER A 13 19.65 0.87 0.91
N LEU A 14 19.66 -0.40 1.32
CA LEU A 14 20.90 -1.17 1.47
C LEU A 14 21.56 -1.44 0.12
N LEU A 15 20.75 -1.77 -0.90
CA LEU A 15 21.24 -1.97 -2.25
C LEU A 15 21.85 -0.69 -2.82
N ASP A 16 21.21 0.47 -2.62
CA ASP A 16 21.72 1.76 -3.05
C ASP A 16 23.05 2.10 -2.38
N GLY A 17 23.14 1.90 -1.06
CA GLY A 17 24.39 2.10 -0.32
C GLY A 17 25.52 1.24 -0.85
N TRP A 18 25.29 -0.05 -1.06
CA TRP A 18 26.27 -0.99 -1.62
C TRP A 18 26.72 -0.60 -3.03
N LEU A 19 25.77 -0.22 -3.91
CA LEU A 19 26.10 0.23 -5.28
C LEU A 19 26.84 1.56 -5.27
N MET A 20 26.49 2.49 -4.39
CA MET A 20 27.18 3.77 -4.24
C MET A 20 28.63 3.59 -3.78
N ASP A 21 28.87 2.64 -2.85
CA ASP A 21 30.22 2.30 -2.40
C ASP A 21 31.08 1.68 -3.53
N MET A 22 30.47 0.91 -4.43
CA MET A 22 31.16 0.27 -5.55
C MET A 22 31.40 1.21 -6.75
N THR A 23 30.42 2.07 -7.07
CA THR A 23 30.41 2.84 -8.33
C THR A 23 30.70 4.33 -8.12
N GLY A 24 30.59 4.84 -6.90
CA GLY A 24 30.64 6.27 -6.59
C GLY A 24 29.40 7.06 -7.06
N LEU A 25 28.37 6.37 -7.60
CA LEU A 25 27.17 6.99 -8.16
C LEU A 25 25.96 6.73 -7.26
N ASN A 26 25.15 7.75 -7.03
CA ASN A 26 23.85 7.60 -6.36
C ASN A 26 22.80 7.11 -7.36
N LEU A 27 22.39 5.85 -7.24
CA LEU A 27 21.46 5.18 -8.16
C LEU A 27 20.05 5.03 -7.55
N VAL A 28 19.76 5.68 -6.43
CA VAL A 28 18.49 5.55 -5.68
C VAL A 28 17.26 5.75 -6.57
N GLN A 29 17.31 6.67 -7.53
CA GLN A 29 16.19 6.95 -8.45
C GLN A 29 15.86 5.73 -9.32
N PHE A 30 16.86 5.05 -9.86
CA PHE A 30 16.69 3.84 -10.68
C PHE A 30 16.21 2.66 -9.84
N ILE A 31 16.82 2.47 -8.66
CA ILE A 31 16.46 1.39 -7.74
C ILE A 31 15.00 1.50 -7.30
N VAL A 32 14.50 2.71 -7.04
CA VAL A 32 13.10 2.96 -6.66
C VAL A 32 12.16 2.90 -7.87
N ALA A 33 12.62 3.31 -9.06
CA ALA A 33 11.80 3.26 -10.27
C ALA A 33 11.38 1.83 -10.66
N VAL A 34 12.26 0.83 -10.48
CA VAL A 34 11.98 -0.57 -10.86
C VAL A 34 10.73 -1.12 -10.15
N PRO A 35 10.62 -1.12 -8.82
CA PRO A 35 9.40 -1.58 -8.15
C PRO A 35 8.17 -0.70 -8.48
N LEU A 36 8.31 0.60 -8.68
CA LEU A 36 7.19 1.45 -9.08
C LEU A 36 6.64 1.05 -10.45
N LEU A 37 7.52 0.84 -11.44
CA LEU A 37 7.13 0.35 -12.76
C LEU A 37 6.45 -1.03 -12.67
N PHE A 38 6.98 -1.93 -11.85
CA PHE A 38 6.36 -3.23 -11.60
C PHE A 38 4.94 -3.08 -11.07
N PHE A 39 4.74 -2.30 -10.00
CA PHE A 39 3.42 -2.11 -9.41
C PHE A 39 2.43 -1.39 -10.34
N ALA A 40 2.89 -0.38 -11.09
CA ALA A 40 2.07 0.31 -12.07
C ALA A 40 1.63 -0.62 -13.21
N PHE A 41 2.57 -1.39 -13.76
CA PHE A 41 2.32 -2.34 -14.84
C PHE A 41 1.31 -3.44 -14.42
N TYR A 42 1.52 -4.05 -13.26
CA TYR A 42 0.59 -5.06 -12.77
C TYR A 42 -0.76 -4.49 -12.35
N SER A 43 -0.82 -3.24 -11.87
CA SER A 43 -2.09 -2.54 -11.66
C SER A 43 -2.88 -2.42 -12.95
N PHE A 44 -2.22 -2.02 -14.04
CA PHE A 44 -2.85 -1.98 -15.36
C PHE A 44 -3.38 -3.34 -15.81
N ILE A 45 -2.56 -4.39 -15.67
CA ILE A 45 -2.97 -5.75 -16.03
C ILE A 45 -4.19 -6.20 -15.22
N PHE A 46 -4.22 -5.98 -13.91
CA PHE A 46 -5.37 -6.40 -13.09
C PHE A 46 -6.62 -5.58 -13.38
N ILE A 47 -6.52 -4.29 -13.67
CA ILE A 47 -7.66 -3.48 -14.12
C ILE A 47 -8.19 -4.01 -15.45
N PHE A 48 -7.32 -4.28 -16.42
CA PHE A 48 -7.70 -4.90 -17.67
C PHE A 48 -8.40 -6.26 -17.46
N ARG A 49 -7.88 -7.08 -16.54
CA ARG A 49 -8.50 -8.36 -16.21
C ARG A 49 -9.84 -8.21 -15.50
N ILE A 50 -10.00 -7.20 -14.64
CA ILE A 50 -11.29 -6.90 -14.02
C ILE A 50 -12.33 -6.60 -15.10
N PHE A 51 -12.02 -5.74 -16.04
CA PHE A 51 -12.93 -5.42 -17.14
C PHE A 51 -13.23 -6.64 -18.02
N ARG A 52 -12.21 -7.40 -18.40
CA ARG A 52 -12.37 -8.55 -19.29
C ARG A 52 -12.97 -9.76 -18.62
N ASP A 53 -12.44 -10.17 -17.46
CA ASP A 53 -12.73 -11.46 -16.84
C ASP A 53 -13.92 -11.37 -15.87
N ILE A 54 -14.10 -10.24 -15.18
CA ILE A 54 -15.15 -10.06 -14.16
C ILE A 54 -16.36 -9.35 -14.76
N ILE A 55 -16.16 -8.19 -15.42
CA ILE A 55 -17.26 -7.45 -16.06
C ILE A 55 -17.66 -8.05 -17.40
N LYS A 56 -16.74 -8.82 -18.03
CA LYS A 56 -16.97 -9.56 -19.29
C LYS A 56 -17.21 -8.67 -20.51
N ILE A 57 -16.60 -7.49 -20.58
CA ILE A 57 -16.60 -6.64 -21.77
C ILE A 57 -15.59 -7.16 -22.79
N ARG A 58 -15.71 -6.71 -24.05
CA ARG A 58 -14.83 -7.13 -25.13
C ARG A 58 -13.38 -6.74 -24.84
N ARG A 59 -12.43 -7.54 -25.31
CA ARG A 59 -10.99 -7.34 -25.05
C ARG A 59 -10.49 -5.95 -25.45
N PHE A 60 -10.93 -5.45 -26.62
CA PHE A 60 -10.54 -4.11 -27.09
C PHE A 60 -11.08 -3.01 -26.17
N GLU A 61 -12.36 -3.07 -25.81
CA GLU A 61 -12.99 -2.11 -24.90
C GLU A 61 -12.33 -2.13 -23.49
N ALA A 62 -12.02 -3.33 -22.99
CA ALA A 62 -11.29 -3.48 -21.73
C ALA A 62 -9.92 -2.81 -21.78
N MET A 63 -9.19 -2.93 -22.88
CA MET A 63 -7.90 -2.29 -23.09
C MET A 63 -8.05 -0.75 -23.12
N VAL A 64 -9.00 -0.23 -23.89
CA VAL A 64 -9.26 1.21 -24.00
C VAL A 64 -9.64 1.80 -22.65
N LEU A 65 -10.55 1.17 -21.91
CA LEU A 65 -10.97 1.64 -20.58
C LEU A 65 -9.81 1.62 -19.57
N SER A 66 -8.98 0.58 -19.61
CA SER A 66 -7.79 0.52 -18.76
C SER A 66 -6.78 1.61 -19.11
N ALA A 67 -6.51 1.84 -20.38
CA ALA A 67 -5.65 2.90 -20.85
C ALA A 67 -6.20 4.29 -20.49
N MET A 68 -7.51 4.50 -20.65
CA MET A 68 -8.18 5.73 -20.25
C MET A 68 -8.04 6.00 -18.75
N LEU A 69 -8.22 4.97 -17.90
CA LEU A 69 -8.02 5.12 -16.44
C LEU A 69 -6.58 5.52 -16.11
N PHE A 70 -5.60 4.90 -16.77
CA PHE A 70 -4.19 5.20 -16.54
C PHE A 70 -3.75 6.54 -17.15
N SER A 71 -4.51 7.11 -18.08
CA SER A 71 -4.26 8.46 -18.64
C SER A 71 -4.73 9.59 -17.73
N PHE A 72 -5.51 9.31 -16.67
CA PHE A 72 -5.88 10.34 -15.71
C PHE A 72 -4.63 10.84 -14.96
N ALA A 73 -4.46 12.16 -14.93
CA ALA A 73 -3.29 12.81 -14.33
C ALA A 73 -2.99 12.31 -12.90
N TYR A 74 -4.02 12.11 -12.09
CA TYR A 74 -3.86 11.57 -10.73
C TYR A 74 -3.25 10.16 -10.70
N VAL A 75 -3.67 9.28 -11.61
CA VAL A 75 -3.14 7.90 -11.70
C VAL A 75 -1.72 7.92 -12.24
N MET A 76 -1.44 8.75 -13.25
CA MET A 76 -0.09 8.94 -13.78
C MET A 76 0.88 9.44 -12.71
N ILE A 77 0.49 10.47 -11.96
CA ILE A 77 1.31 11.01 -10.86
C ILE A 77 1.53 9.94 -9.80
N ALA A 78 0.47 9.22 -9.38
CA ALA A 78 0.58 8.15 -8.39
C ALA A 78 1.50 7.00 -8.85
N ALA A 79 1.62 6.75 -10.16
CA ALA A 79 2.48 5.70 -10.72
C ALA A 79 3.96 6.11 -10.78
N VAL A 80 4.27 7.40 -10.90
CA VAL A 80 5.64 7.91 -11.11
C VAL A 80 6.28 8.44 -9.83
N VAL A 81 5.48 9.02 -8.93
CA VAL A 81 6.00 9.56 -7.67
C VAL A 81 6.38 8.41 -6.73
N PRO A 82 7.61 8.42 -6.16
CA PRO A 82 8.08 7.40 -5.23
C PRO A 82 7.39 7.52 -3.86
N ASP A 83 6.12 7.17 -3.80
CA ASP A 83 5.28 7.18 -2.61
C ASP A 83 4.52 5.84 -2.51
N HIS A 84 3.82 5.67 -1.39
CA HIS A 84 2.99 4.49 -1.11
C HIS A 84 1.77 4.33 -2.06
N PHE A 85 1.40 5.36 -2.82
CA PHE A 85 0.20 5.35 -3.66
C PHE A 85 0.24 4.27 -4.75
N CYS A 86 1.35 4.12 -5.45
CA CYS A 86 1.50 3.11 -6.50
C CYS A 86 1.34 1.69 -5.95
N VAL A 87 2.00 1.40 -4.82
CA VAL A 87 1.89 0.11 -4.12
C VAL A 87 0.47 -0.12 -3.62
N SER A 88 -0.15 0.90 -3.02
CA SER A 88 -1.53 0.84 -2.55
C SER A 88 -2.53 0.57 -3.67
N MET A 89 -2.36 1.22 -4.83
CA MET A 89 -3.19 1.00 -6.01
C MET A 89 -3.10 -0.45 -6.47
N PHE A 90 -1.88 -0.98 -6.62
CA PHE A 90 -1.66 -2.38 -7.00
C PHE A 90 -2.35 -3.35 -6.04
N LEU A 91 -2.13 -3.20 -4.74
CA LEU A 91 -2.69 -4.10 -3.73
C LEU A 91 -4.22 -4.07 -3.70
N LEU A 92 -4.81 -2.89 -3.83
CA LEU A 92 -6.27 -2.74 -3.85
C LEU A 92 -6.89 -3.33 -5.10
N VAL A 93 -6.29 -3.09 -6.28
CA VAL A 93 -6.79 -3.63 -7.55
C VAL A 93 -6.60 -5.15 -7.60
N PHE A 94 -5.48 -5.66 -7.10
CA PHE A 94 -5.23 -7.09 -6.95
C PHE A 94 -6.27 -7.75 -6.03
N ALA A 95 -6.52 -7.18 -4.86
CA ALA A 95 -7.51 -7.70 -3.92
C ALA A 95 -8.93 -7.66 -4.51
N LEU A 96 -9.27 -6.60 -5.25
CA LEU A 96 -10.54 -6.48 -5.96
C LEU A 96 -10.68 -7.57 -7.03
N TYR A 97 -9.63 -7.82 -7.81
CA TYR A 97 -9.62 -8.87 -8.83
C TYR A 97 -9.83 -10.26 -8.21
N ILE A 98 -9.09 -10.60 -7.16
CA ILE A 98 -9.25 -11.89 -6.44
C ILE A 98 -10.68 -12.03 -5.89
N SER A 99 -11.20 -10.96 -5.27
CA SER A 99 -12.56 -10.96 -4.72
C SER A 99 -13.62 -11.13 -5.81
N GLY A 100 -13.46 -10.45 -6.94
CA GLY A 100 -14.36 -10.57 -8.08
C GLY A 100 -14.35 -11.98 -8.70
N LEU A 101 -13.18 -12.59 -8.85
CA LEU A 101 -13.09 -14.00 -9.30
C LEU A 101 -13.79 -14.97 -8.33
N LYS A 102 -13.60 -14.74 -7.01
CA LYS A 102 -14.28 -15.55 -5.99
C LYS A 102 -15.80 -15.44 -6.08
N MET A 103 -16.31 -14.22 -6.28
CA MET A 103 -17.75 -13.98 -6.45
C MET A 103 -18.28 -14.68 -7.70
N GLN A 104 -17.60 -14.59 -8.83
CA GLN A 104 -18.01 -15.24 -10.07
C GLN A 104 -18.06 -16.78 -9.94
N ASN A 105 -17.06 -17.33 -9.26
CA ASN A 105 -16.97 -18.79 -9.08
C ASN A 105 -17.85 -19.32 -7.93
N GLY A 106 -18.68 -18.47 -7.31
CA GLY A 106 -19.49 -18.83 -6.15
C GLY A 106 -18.67 -19.25 -4.92
N THR A 107 -17.37 -18.98 -4.94
CA THR A 107 -16.44 -19.28 -3.84
C THR A 107 -16.29 -18.10 -2.89
N ARG A 108 -15.67 -18.30 -1.74
CA ARG A 108 -15.54 -17.30 -0.68
C ARG A 108 -14.10 -17.01 -0.36
N LEU A 109 -13.85 -15.80 0.17
CA LEU A 109 -12.58 -15.51 0.80
C LEU A 109 -12.50 -16.25 2.15
N SER A 110 -11.49 -17.09 2.28
CA SER A 110 -11.20 -17.73 3.57
C SER A 110 -10.73 -16.70 4.59
N ILE A 111 -10.78 -17.06 5.88
CA ILE A 111 -10.25 -16.25 6.96
C ILE A 111 -8.79 -15.87 6.67
N TRP A 112 -7.98 -16.86 6.31
CA TRP A 112 -6.55 -16.65 6.04
C TRP A 112 -6.29 -15.73 4.85
N GLN A 113 -7.03 -15.88 3.76
CA GLN A 113 -6.91 -14.99 2.60
C GLN A 113 -7.27 -13.54 2.95
N THR A 114 -8.34 -13.35 3.74
CA THR A 114 -8.74 -12.01 4.19
C THR A 114 -7.68 -11.39 5.10
N VAL A 115 -7.15 -12.16 6.05
CA VAL A 115 -6.08 -11.72 6.96
C VAL A 115 -4.84 -11.32 6.18
N LEU A 116 -4.39 -12.15 5.23
CA LEU A 116 -3.19 -11.87 4.42
C LEU A 116 -3.37 -10.60 3.58
N LEU A 117 -4.48 -10.50 2.84
CA LEU A 117 -4.80 -9.31 2.05
C LEU A 117 -4.89 -8.06 2.93
N PHE A 118 -5.51 -8.17 4.11
CA PHE A 118 -5.60 -7.08 5.07
C PHE A 118 -4.22 -6.63 5.54
N PHE A 119 -3.37 -7.55 6.02
CA PHE A 119 -2.06 -7.19 6.55
C PHE A 119 -1.18 -6.52 5.50
N VAL A 120 -1.11 -7.07 4.30
CA VAL A 120 -0.28 -6.50 3.23
C VAL A 120 -0.79 -5.12 2.84
N THR A 121 -2.11 -4.95 2.72
CA THR A 121 -2.72 -3.69 2.27
C THR A 121 -2.73 -2.62 3.37
N ALA A 122 -3.14 -2.99 4.59
CA ALA A 122 -3.16 -2.09 5.75
C ALA A 122 -1.74 -1.75 6.23
N GLY A 123 -0.78 -2.66 6.03
CA GLY A 123 0.63 -2.43 6.33
C GLY A 123 1.24 -1.32 5.48
N VAL A 124 0.84 -1.20 4.22
CA VAL A 124 1.23 -0.08 3.36
C VAL A 124 0.42 1.17 3.69
N THR A 125 -0.90 1.05 3.87
CA THR A 125 -1.75 2.18 4.24
C THR A 125 -2.92 1.69 5.11
N LEU A 126 -2.95 2.08 6.38
CA LEU A 126 -3.91 1.57 7.36
C LEU A 126 -5.38 1.71 6.91
N SER A 127 -5.74 2.84 6.32
CA SER A 127 -7.11 3.09 5.82
C SER A 127 -7.55 2.13 4.71
N ASN A 128 -6.62 1.56 3.97
CA ASN A 128 -6.91 0.61 2.90
C ASN A 128 -7.38 -0.76 3.44
N GLY A 129 -7.04 -1.09 4.69
CA GLY A 129 -7.54 -2.30 5.35
C GLY A 129 -9.06 -2.37 5.39
N VAL A 130 -9.75 -1.25 5.57
CA VAL A 130 -11.22 -1.18 5.55
C VAL A 130 -11.79 -1.66 4.20
N LYS A 131 -11.13 -1.32 3.10
CA LYS A 131 -11.54 -1.74 1.74
C LYS A 131 -11.47 -3.26 1.59
N ILE A 132 -10.48 -3.92 2.20
CA ILE A 132 -10.38 -5.39 2.20
C ILE A 132 -11.56 -6.02 2.93
N PHE A 133 -12.01 -5.43 4.04
CA PHE A 133 -13.20 -5.93 4.74
C PHE A 133 -14.48 -5.74 3.92
N ILE A 134 -14.58 -4.65 3.16
CA ILE A 134 -15.67 -4.45 2.21
C ILE A 134 -15.64 -5.53 1.13
N TYR A 135 -14.47 -5.84 0.55
CA TYR A 135 -14.34 -6.93 -0.43
C TYR A 135 -14.72 -8.28 0.16
N ALA A 136 -14.29 -8.57 1.38
CA ALA A 136 -14.65 -9.79 2.10
C ALA A 136 -16.15 -9.86 2.42
N LEU A 137 -16.78 -8.74 2.77
CA LEU A 137 -18.21 -8.64 3.01
C LEU A 137 -19.01 -9.02 1.76
N PHE A 138 -18.69 -8.41 0.61
CA PHE A 138 -19.37 -8.72 -0.65
C PHE A 138 -19.12 -10.16 -1.12
N THR A 139 -17.90 -10.66 -0.96
CA THR A 139 -17.55 -12.03 -1.37
C THR A 139 -18.19 -13.09 -0.48
N ASN A 140 -18.30 -12.85 0.82
CA ASN A 140 -18.79 -13.84 1.79
C ASN A 140 -20.28 -13.68 2.15
N GLY A 141 -20.88 -12.53 1.86
CA GLY A 141 -22.27 -12.20 2.17
C GLY A 141 -22.58 -12.39 3.67
N LYS A 142 -23.72 -13.04 3.99
CA LYS A 142 -24.13 -13.29 5.38
C LYS A 142 -23.11 -14.05 6.23
N LYS A 143 -22.20 -14.83 5.62
CA LYS A 143 -21.18 -15.59 6.35
C LYS A 143 -20.05 -14.71 6.88
N PHE A 144 -19.89 -13.50 6.36
CA PHE A 144 -18.99 -12.48 6.92
C PHE A 144 -19.33 -12.16 8.39
N PHE A 145 -20.63 -12.13 8.72
CA PHE A 145 -21.11 -11.81 10.09
C PHE A 145 -21.04 -12.97 11.08
N ARG A 146 -20.51 -14.13 10.68
CA ARG A 146 -20.28 -15.21 11.65
C ARG A 146 -19.23 -14.77 12.68
N ILE A 147 -19.51 -15.01 13.96
CA ILE A 147 -18.64 -14.60 15.08
C ILE A 147 -17.19 -15.04 14.85
N LYS A 148 -16.98 -16.31 14.46
CA LYS A 148 -15.63 -16.82 14.15
C LYS A 148 -14.92 -16.01 13.08
N TYR A 149 -15.63 -15.61 12.01
CA TYR A 149 -15.05 -14.83 10.91
C TYR A 149 -14.73 -13.40 11.37
N LEU A 150 -15.67 -12.75 12.06
CA LEU A 150 -15.45 -11.38 12.59
C LEU A 150 -14.28 -11.33 13.57
N LEU A 151 -14.20 -12.29 14.49
CA LEU A 151 -13.10 -12.31 15.47
C LEU A 151 -11.75 -12.55 14.80
N LEU A 152 -11.64 -13.56 13.91
CA LEU A 152 -10.34 -13.98 13.37
C LEU A 152 -9.92 -13.22 12.11
N ALA A 153 -10.86 -12.77 11.27
CA ALA A 153 -10.52 -12.11 10.01
C ALA A 153 -10.65 -10.58 10.07
N VAL A 154 -11.33 -10.02 11.08
CA VAL A 154 -11.51 -8.57 11.20
C VAL A 154 -10.88 -8.03 12.47
N LEU A 155 -11.35 -8.47 13.66
CA LEU A 155 -10.92 -7.88 14.93
C LEU A 155 -9.46 -8.20 15.26
N LEU A 156 -9.09 -9.48 15.19
CA LEU A 156 -7.71 -9.90 15.50
C LEU A 156 -6.66 -9.21 14.62
N PRO A 157 -6.74 -9.24 13.28
CA PRO A 157 -5.74 -8.57 12.45
C PRO A 157 -5.77 -7.05 12.61
N SER A 158 -6.93 -6.44 12.87
CA SER A 158 -7.03 -5.00 13.15
C SER A 158 -6.32 -4.63 14.46
N ALA A 159 -6.48 -5.43 15.51
CA ALA A 159 -5.78 -5.24 16.78
C ALA A 159 -4.26 -5.41 16.61
N LEU A 160 -3.83 -6.46 15.89
CA LEU A 160 -2.41 -6.73 15.65
C LEU A 160 -1.73 -5.61 14.87
N ILE A 161 -2.33 -5.14 13.77
CA ILE A 161 -1.75 -4.04 12.98
C ILE A 161 -1.73 -2.73 13.77
N TRP A 162 -2.74 -2.48 14.63
CA TRP A 162 -2.78 -1.31 15.49
C TRP A 162 -1.66 -1.36 16.54
N VAL A 163 -1.48 -2.50 17.23
CA VAL A 163 -0.40 -2.70 18.19
C VAL A 163 0.96 -2.53 17.51
N PHE A 164 1.15 -3.14 16.34
CA PHE A 164 2.38 -3.00 15.57
C PHE A 164 2.67 -1.55 15.16
N ALA A 165 1.67 -0.84 14.63
CA ALA A 165 1.81 0.57 14.24
C ALA A 165 2.09 1.47 15.46
N ARG A 166 1.55 1.12 16.64
CA ARG A 166 1.82 1.84 17.89
C ARG A 166 3.24 1.59 18.40
N TRP A 167 3.70 0.35 18.31
CA TRP A 167 5.07 -0.02 18.64
C TRP A 167 6.07 0.66 17.71
N GLU A 168 5.89 0.55 16.42
CA GLU A 168 6.74 1.19 15.39
C GLU A 168 6.84 2.70 15.63
N TYR A 169 5.71 3.36 15.85
CA TYR A 169 5.69 4.79 16.14
C TYR A 169 6.49 5.16 17.38
N ARG A 170 6.30 4.44 18.48
CA ARG A 170 7.00 4.73 19.74
C ARG A 170 8.50 4.49 19.64
N THR A 171 8.91 3.45 18.92
CA THR A 171 10.31 3.02 18.86
C THR A 171 11.11 3.83 17.85
N PHE A 172 10.55 4.11 16.67
CA PHE A 172 11.32 4.68 15.56
C PHE A 172 10.94 6.12 15.21
N VAL A 173 9.67 6.50 15.33
CA VAL A 173 9.17 7.80 14.86
C VAL A 173 9.24 8.85 15.95
N LEU A 174 8.69 8.56 17.13
CA LEU A 174 8.59 9.49 18.24
C LEU A 174 9.94 10.07 18.69
N PRO A 175 11.04 9.29 18.81
CA PRO A 175 12.34 9.84 19.16
C PRO A 175 12.85 10.83 18.13
N LYS A 176 12.67 10.52 16.84
CA LYS A 176 13.07 11.39 15.73
C LYS A 176 12.24 12.68 15.67
N GLU A 177 10.94 12.61 15.93
CA GLU A 177 10.07 13.79 16.00
C GLU A 177 10.48 14.70 17.16
N LYS A 178 10.76 14.15 18.35
CA LYS A 178 11.25 14.92 19.50
C LYS A 178 12.56 15.61 19.18
N ALA A 179 13.55 14.90 18.65
CA ALA A 179 14.85 15.49 18.29
C ALA A 179 14.71 16.61 17.24
N ARG A 180 13.85 16.42 16.24
CA ARG A 180 13.55 17.47 15.24
C ARG A 180 12.86 18.70 15.87
N HIS A 181 11.94 18.47 16.79
CA HIS A 181 11.26 19.57 17.50
C HIS A 181 12.24 20.38 18.34
N GLU A 182 13.09 19.71 19.11
CA GLU A 182 14.14 20.36 19.91
C GLU A 182 15.13 21.15 19.03
N ALA A 183 15.56 20.57 17.90
CA ALA A 183 16.43 21.26 16.96
C ALA A 183 15.78 22.52 16.36
N ARG A 184 14.48 22.48 16.06
CA ARG A 184 13.70 23.64 15.59
C ARG A 184 13.60 24.72 16.65
N LEU A 185 13.35 24.35 17.92
CA LEU A 185 13.30 25.31 19.03
C LEU A 185 14.64 26.00 19.25
N LYS A 186 15.75 25.24 19.25
CA LYS A 186 17.11 25.83 19.34
C LYS A 186 17.37 26.81 18.22
N LYS A 187 17.11 26.42 16.97
CA LYS A 187 17.30 27.31 15.81
C LYS A 187 16.44 28.57 15.89
N SER A 188 15.19 28.45 16.35
CA SER A 188 14.32 29.62 16.56
C SER A 188 14.84 30.56 17.66
N ALA A 189 15.37 30.00 18.76
CA ALA A 189 15.97 30.81 19.83
C ALA A 189 17.24 31.55 19.35
N GLU A 190 18.14 30.88 18.63
CA GLU A 190 19.34 31.49 18.04
C GLU A 190 18.99 32.61 17.04
N THR A 191 17.95 32.38 16.22
CA THR A 191 17.50 33.42 15.26
C THR A 191 16.95 34.66 15.99
N ARG A 192 16.21 34.46 17.09
CA ARG A 192 15.72 35.57 17.91
C ARG A 192 16.86 36.35 18.54
N GLN A 193 17.89 35.68 19.09
CA GLN A 193 19.05 36.33 19.70
C GLN A 193 19.89 37.16 18.70
N LYS A 194 19.85 36.80 17.40
CA LYS A 194 20.56 37.55 16.35
C LYS A 194 19.79 38.78 15.84
N LEU A 195 18.51 38.91 16.18
CA LEU A 195 17.64 40.00 15.76
C LEU A 195 17.54 41.12 16.80
N PHE A 196 18.09 40.89 17.99
CA PHE A 196 18.22 41.85 19.08
C PHE A 196 19.69 42.03 19.51
#